data_c6816b3c6459fc97a238b21e9cc4bf2b
#
_entry.id   c6816b3c6459fc97a238b21e9cc4bf2b
#
_cell.length_a   1.000
_cell.length_b   1.000
_cell.length_c   1.000
_cell.angle_alpha   90.00
_cell.angle_beta   90.00
_cell.angle_gamma   90.00
#
_symmetry.space_group_name_H-M   'P 1'
#
loop_
_entity.id
_entity.type
_entity.pdbx_description
1 polymer ?
#
loop_
_entity_poly.entity_id
_entity_poly.type
_entity_poly.pdbx_seq_one_letter_code
_entity_poly.pdbx_strand_id
1 'polypeptide(L)'
;MTRLGFVLDSGSCIGCHACTVVCKSEHEVPLGVNRTWLKYVETGSHPQTDRHFSVMRCNHCEDAPCMSICPTNALFRADNGVVDFDDDNCIGCKSCMNACPYDALYIHPETMTAHKCNFCNHRVTEGLEPACVVVCPTQAIRVGDLDDPNSELAQLHASGEGLVRSPEQNTKPRVIY
;
A
#
# COMPACT_ATOMS: atom_id res chain seq x y z
N MET A 1 -4.06 14.53 -13.97
CA MET A 1 -3.59 13.16 -13.61
C MET A 1 -4.07 12.90 -12.22
N THR A 2 -4.79 11.85 -11.98
CA THR A 2 -5.30 11.50 -10.64
C THR A 2 -4.14 11.01 -9.77
N ARG A 3 -4.03 11.50 -8.53
CA ARG A 3 -3.00 11.04 -7.57
C ARG A 3 -3.67 10.24 -6.44
N LEU A 4 -4.03 9.00 -6.75
CA LEU A 4 -4.70 8.14 -5.80
C LEU A 4 -3.79 7.73 -4.63
N GLY A 5 -4.37 7.68 -3.44
CA GLY A 5 -3.72 7.22 -2.22
C GLY A 5 -4.70 6.63 -1.22
N PHE A 6 -4.19 6.14 -0.09
CA PHE A 6 -4.98 5.54 0.98
C PHE A 6 -4.93 6.39 2.25
N VAL A 7 -6.05 6.38 2.96
CA VAL A 7 -6.13 6.73 4.39
C VAL A 7 -6.31 5.42 5.17
N LEU A 8 -5.44 5.18 6.13
CA LEU A 8 -5.42 3.97 6.97
C LEU A 8 -5.59 4.38 8.44
N ASP A 9 -6.82 4.35 8.90
CA ASP A 9 -7.18 4.74 10.26
C ASP A 9 -6.91 3.58 11.24
N SER A 10 -5.80 3.65 11.95
CA SER A 10 -5.43 2.64 12.94
C SER A 10 -6.35 2.64 14.17
N GLY A 11 -7.03 3.76 14.46
CA GLY A 11 -7.99 3.86 15.57
C GLY A 11 -9.29 3.09 15.30
N SER A 12 -9.72 3.05 14.04
CA SER A 12 -10.91 2.30 13.63
C SER A 12 -10.62 0.86 13.23
N CYS A 13 -9.34 0.49 13.07
CA CYS A 13 -8.96 -0.85 12.65
C CYS A 13 -9.09 -1.86 13.79
N ILE A 14 -9.92 -2.90 13.60
CA ILE A 14 -10.16 -3.97 14.58
C ILE A 14 -9.27 -5.22 14.37
N GLY A 15 -8.35 -5.19 13.42
CA GLY A 15 -7.42 -6.32 13.20
C GLY A 15 -8.06 -7.58 12.59
N CYS A 16 -9.19 -7.47 11.90
CA CYS A 16 -9.98 -8.62 11.40
C CYS A 16 -9.34 -9.38 10.22
N HIS A 17 -8.26 -8.88 9.62
CA HIS A 17 -7.59 -9.45 8.45
C HIS A 17 -8.41 -9.53 7.15
N ALA A 18 -9.63 -9.03 7.10
CA ALA A 18 -10.46 -9.08 5.89
C ALA A 18 -9.73 -8.48 4.67
N CYS A 19 -9.02 -7.37 4.85
CA CYS A 19 -8.21 -6.73 3.80
C CYS A 19 -7.07 -7.63 3.29
N THR A 20 -6.43 -8.42 4.15
CA THR A 20 -5.39 -9.38 3.76
C THR A 20 -5.97 -10.53 2.96
N VAL A 21 -7.10 -11.10 3.43
CA VAL A 21 -7.76 -12.25 2.80
C VAL A 21 -8.31 -11.87 1.43
N VAL A 22 -9.06 -10.76 1.34
CA VAL A 22 -9.62 -10.33 0.05
C VAL A 22 -8.53 -9.99 -0.96
N CYS A 23 -7.41 -9.39 -0.54
CA CYS A 23 -6.29 -9.10 -1.42
C CYS A 23 -5.67 -10.38 -2.00
N LYS A 24 -5.60 -11.45 -1.19
CA LYS A 24 -5.16 -12.76 -1.67
C LYS A 24 -6.12 -13.35 -2.70
N SER A 25 -7.41 -13.29 -2.43
CA SER A 25 -8.45 -13.79 -3.35
C SER A 25 -8.50 -12.99 -4.66
N GLU A 26 -8.48 -11.66 -4.57
CA GLU A 26 -8.57 -10.75 -5.72
C GLU A 26 -7.39 -10.88 -6.69
N HIS A 27 -6.20 -11.16 -6.15
CA HIS A 27 -4.95 -11.14 -6.90
C HIS A 27 -4.25 -12.50 -6.95
N GLU A 28 -4.93 -13.57 -6.57
CA GLU A 28 -4.38 -14.94 -6.55
C GLU A 28 -3.01 -15.02 -5.85
N VAL A 29 -2.85 -14.24 -4.75
CA VAL A 29 -1.56 -14.15 -4.05
C VAL A 29 -1.26 -15.48 -3.34
N PRO A 30 -0.13 -16.15 -3.64
CA PRO A 30 0.22 -17.43 -3.07
C PRO A 30 0.31 -17.45 -1.54
N LEU A 31 0.26 -18.63 -0.96
CA LEU A 31 0.50 -18.81 0.48
C LEU A 31 1.94 -18.41 0.84
N GLY A 32 2.11 -17.88 2.04
CA GLY A 32 3.42 -17.45 2.56
C GLY A 32 3.84 -16.03 2.20
N VAL A 33 3.19 -15.39 1.21
CA VAL A 33 3.48 -14.00 0.78
C VAL A 33 2.22 -13.14 0.82
N ASN A 34 2.36 -11.82 0.93
CA ASN A 34 1.22 -10.90 1.06
C ASN A 34 1.48 -9.59 0.31
N ARG A 35 0.47 -9.04 -0.38
CA ARG A 35 0.47 -7.66 -0.91
C ARG A 35 0.08 -6.63 0.15
N THR A 36 -0.71 -7.04 1.13
CA THR A 36 -1.09 -6.26 2.30
C THR A 36 -1.19 -7.17 3.51
N TRP A 37 -0.75 -6.70 4.67
CA TRP A 37 -0.79 -7.46 5.92
C TRP A 37 -1.00 -6.52 7.11
N LEU A 38 -1.27 -7.07 8.28
CA LEU A 38 -1.45 -6.35 9.52
C LEU A 38 -0.24 -6.51 10.43
N LYS A 39 0.25 -5.40 10.95
CA LYS A 39 1.20 -5.36 12.05
C LYS A 39 0.45 -5.11 13.35
N TYR A 40 0.67 -5.96 14.33
CA TYR A 40 0.18 -5.78 15.70
C TYR A 40 1.18 -4.91 16.44
N VAL A 41 0.71 -3.81 17.02
CA VAL A 41 1.53 -2.90 17.80
C VAL A 41 0.98 -2.87 19.21
N GLU A 42 1.79 -3.30 20.16
CA GLU A 42 1.46 -3.25 21.59
C GLU A 42 2.33 -2.19 22.26
N THR A 43 1.69 -1.35 23.06
CA THR A 43 2.35 -0.29 23.84
C THR A 43 1.97 -0.38 25.30
N GLY A 44 2.80 0.22 26.17
CA GLY A 44 2.61 0.16 27.62
C GLY A 44 3.22 -1.09 28.27
N SER A 45 2.85 -1.33 29.52
CA SER A 45 3.28 -2.50 30.32
C SER A 45 2.09 -3.04 31.12
N HIS A 46 2.10 -4.36 31.33
CA HIS A 46 1.03 -5.00 32.12
C HIS A 46 0.89 -4.34 33.50
N PRO A 47 -0.37 -4.04 33.97
CA PRO A 47 -1.66 -4.33 33.34
C PRO A 47 -2.18 -3.24 32.38
N GLN A 48 -1.47 -2.13 32.18
CA GLN A 48 -1.86 -1.04 31.27
C GLN A 48 -1.21 -1.23 29.90
N THR A 49 -1.74 -2.18 29.13
CA THR A 49 -1.31 -2.41 27.75
C THR A 49 -2.38 -1.95 26.77
N ASP A 50 -1.97 -1.28 25.72
CA ASP A 50 -2.82 -0.95 24.58
C ASP A 50 -2.35 -1.70 23.34
N ARG A 51 -3.29 -2.07 22.47
CA ARG A 51 -3.01 -2.77 21.21
C ARG A 51 -3.74 -2.07 20.06
N HIS A 52 -3.00 -1.69 19.05
CA HIS A 52 -3.56 -1.21 17.81
C HIS A 52 -3.00 -1.98 16.61
N PHE A 53 -3.66 -1.80 15.45
CA PHE A 53 -3.36 -2.53 14.23
C PHE A 53 -2.94 -1.56 13.13
N SER A 54 -1.81 -1.84 12.51
CA SER A 54 -1.32 -1.04 11.39
C SER A 54 -1.38 -1.87 10.10
N VAL A 55 -2.10 -1.36 9.11
CA VAL A 55 -2.20 -2.01 7.79
C VAL A 55 -0.94 -1.68 6.99
N MET A 56 -0.20 -2.71 6.63
CA MET A 56 1.05 -2.61 5.89
C MET A 56 0.84 -2.91 4.41
N ARG A 57 1.33 -2.02 3.54
CA ARG A 57 1.23 -2.15 2.07
C ARG A 57 2.19 -1.24 1.35
N CYS A 58 2.18 -1.30 0.01
CA CYS A 58 2.87 -0.31 -0.82
C CYS A 58 2.29 1.08 -0.58
N ASN A 59 3.16 2.07 -0.42
CA ASN A 59 2.79 3.47 -0.20
C ASN A 59 2.62 4.28 -1.50
N HIS A 60 2.77 3.67 -2.67
CA HIS A 60 2.62 4.32 -3.99
C HIS A 60 3.31 5.68 -4.08
N CYS A 61 4.55 5.74 -3.56
CA CYS A 61 5.35 6.95 -3.41
C CYS A 61 5.41 7.78 -4.69
N GLU A 62 5.43 9.11 -4.58
CA GLU A 62 5.70 9.98 -5.73
C GLU A 62 7.15 9.82 -6.22
N ASP A 63 8.08 9.85 -5.30
CA ASP A 63 9.50 9.58 -5.57
C ASP A 63 9.79 8.11 -5.20
N ALA A 64 9.33 7.18 -6.05
CA ALA A 64 9.39 5.74 -5.78
C ALA A 64 10.79 5.15 -6.02
N PRO A 65 11.58 4.84 -4.98
CA PRO A 65 12.94 4.33 -5.16
C PRO A 65 12.97 2.95 -5.83
N CYS A 66 11.91 2.17 -5.67
CA CYS A 66 11.78 0.87 -6.34
C CYS A 66 11.67 0.99 -7.87
N MET A 67 11.07 2.07 -8.38
CA MET A 67 11.05 2.35 -9.83
C MET A 67 12.43 2.80 -10.31
N SER A 68 13.04 3.75 -9.60
CA SER A 68 14.33 4.34 -10.00
C SER A 68 15.48 3.33 -10.09
N ILE A 69 15.44 2.29 -9.22
CA ILE A 69 16.49 1.26 -9.21
C ILE A 69 16.22 0.10 -10.16
N CYS A 70 15.01 0.01 -10.75
CA CYS A 70 14.64 -1.12 -11.58
C CYS A 70 15.40 -1.08 -12.95
N PRO A 71 16.29 -2.05 -13.25
CA PRO A 71 17.10 -1.98 -14.47
C PRO A 71 16.31 -2.25 -15.75
N THR A 72 15.14 -2.88 -15.63
CA THR A 72 14.28 -3.26 -16.77
C THR A 72 13.02 -2.40 -16.87
N ASN A 73 12.84 -1.41 -15.98
CA ASN A 73 11.61 -0.61 -15.85
C ASN A 73 10.34 -1.46 -15.62
N ALA A 74 10.49 -2.67 -15.07
CA ALA A 74 9.37 -3.54 -14.72
C ALA A 74 8.45 -2.93 -13.65
N LEU A 75 8.96 -1.98 -12.84
CA LEU A 75 8.16 -1.15 -11.96
C LEU A 75 7.96 0.21 -12.62
N PHE A 76 6.72 0.61 -12.82
CA PHE A 76 6.36 1.80 -13.57
C PHE A 76 5.19 2.55 -12.92
N ARG A 77 4.92 3.76 -13.40
CA ARG A 77 3.76 4.53 -12.99
C ARG A 77 2.70 4.46 -14.08
N ALA A 78 1.53 3.94 -13.71
CA ALA A 78 0.35 3.90 -14.57
C ALA A 78 -0.24 5.30 -14.78
N ASP A 79 -1.10 5.47 -15.79
CA ASP A 79 -1.72 6.75 -16.15
C ASP A 79 -2.55 7.38 -15.02
N ASN A 80 -3.12 6.56 -14.14
CA ASN A 80 -3.83 6.98 -12.93
C ASN A 80 -2.89 7.29 -11.73
N GLY A 81 -1.58 7.33 -11.97
CA GLY A 81 -0.56 7.67 -10.97
C GLY A 81 -0.19 6.54 -10.02
N VAL A 82 -0.80 5.37 -10.11
CA VAL A 82 -0.46 4.20 -9.30
C VAL A 82 0.90 3.64 -9.69
N VAL A 83 1.74 3.29 -8.74
CA VAL A 83 2.96 2.51 -9.02
C VAL A 83 2.55 1.06 -9.24
N ASP A 84 2.74 0.55 -10.44
CA ASP A 84 2.39 -0.81 -10.85
C ASP A 84 3.64 -1.63 -11.21
N PHE A 85 3.47 -2.86 -11.65
CA PHE A 85 4.56 -3.76 -12.02
C PHE A 85 4.15 -4.64 -13.21
N ASP A 86 5.16 -5.04 -13.97
CA ASP A 86 5.05 -5.89 -15.14
C ASP A 86 5.93 -7.13 -14.94
N ASP A 87 5.31 -8.29 -14.91
CA ASP A 87 5.97 -9.56 -14.68
C ASP A 87 6.85 -9.98 -15.87
N ASP A 88 6.44 -9.65 -17.09
CA ASP A 88 7.16 -10.05 -18.31
C ASP A 88 8.52 -9.33 -18.43
N ASN A 89 8.58 -8.10 -17.92
CA ASN A 89 9.83 -7.32 -17.91
C ASN A 89 10.67 -7.56 -16.65
N CYS A 90 10.14 -8.24 -15.63
CA CYS A 90 10.85 -8.44 -14.37
C CYS A 90 11.87 -9.59 -14.44
N ILE A 91 13.13 -9.30 -14.18
CA ILE A 91 14.24 -10.30 -14.14
C ILE A 91 14.48 -10.89 -12.74
N GLY A 92 13.66 -10.59 -11.75
CA GLY A 92 13.78 -11.13 -10.39
C GLY A 92 15.02 -10.70 -9.60
N CYS A 93 15.68 -9.60 -9.98
CA CYS A 93 16.96 -9.16 -9.36
C CYS A 93 16.84 -8.68 -7.90
N LYS A 94 15.63 -8.48 -7.36
CA LYS A 94 15.32 -8.06 -5.97
C LYS A 94 15.83 -6.68 -5.57
N SER A 95 16.43 -5.89 -6.47
CA SER A 95 16.92 -4.54 -6.14
C SER A 95 15.83 -3.62 -5.60
N CYS A 96 14.62 -3.73 -6.12
CA CYS A 96 13.45 -2.96 -5.66
C CYS A 96 13.04 -3.27 -4.22
N MET A 97 13.25 -4.50 -3.74
CA MET A 97 12.99 -4.88 -2.34
C MET A 97 13.95 -4.17 -1.39
N ASN A 98 15.25 -4.14 -1.76
CA ASN A 98 16.27 -3.46 -0.95
C ASN A 98 16.08 -1.93 -0.93
N ALA A 99 15.53 -1.37 -2.01
CA ALA A 99 15.30 0.07 -2.11
C ALA A 99 14.02 0.54 -1.40
N CYS A 100 13.08 -0.37 -1.11
CA CYS A 100 11.80 -0.01 -0.51
C CYS A 100 11.91 0.15 1.01
N PRO A 101 11.70 1.36 1.58
CA PRO A 101 11.80 1.57 3.03
C PRO A 101 10.60 1.02 3.82
N TYR A 102 9.59 0.50 3.12
CA TYR A 102 8.34 0.02 3.70
C TYR A 102 8.20 -1.50 3.69
N ASP A 103 9.18 -2.22 3.15
CA ASP A 103 9.14 -3.68 2.96
C ASP A 103 7.87 -4.15 2.23
N ALA A 104 7.47 -3.40 1.20
CA ALA A 104 6.18 -3.57 0.54
C ALA A 104 6.21 -4.47 -0.70
N LEU A 105 7.38 -5.01 -1.06
CA LEU A 105 7.56 -5.92 -2.20
C LEU A 105 7.94 -7.32 -1.72
N TYR A 106 7.51 -8.32 -2.48
CA TYR A 106 7.92 -9.70 -2.28
C TYR A 106 8.24 -10.36 -3.63
N ILE A 107 8.93 -11.48 -3.62
CA ILE A 107 9.13 -12.32 -4.81
C ILE A 107 7.99 -13.34 -4.87
N HIS A 108 7.30 -13.36 -5.99
CA HIS A 108 6.28 -14.36 -6.24
C HIS A 108 6.93 -15.74 -6.35
N PRO A 109 6.50 -16.74 -5.57
CA PRO A 109 7.24 -18.01 -5.47
C PRO A 109 7.21 -18.86 -6.73
N GLU A 110 6.26 -18.66 -7.62
CA GLU A 110 6.12 -19.43 -8.87
C GLU A 110 6.77 -18.70 -10.04
N THR A 111 6.50 -17.40 -10.23
CA THR A 111 7.04 -16.62 -11.35
C THR A 111 8.45 -16.09 -11.10
N MET A 112 8.89 -16.05 -9.83
CA MET A 112 10.15 -15.48 -9.38
C MET A 112 10.30 -13.98 -9.69
N THR A 113 9.20 -13.29 -9.92
CA THR A 113 9.10 -11.84 -10.20
C THR A 113 8.73 -11.04 -8.96
N ALA A 114 9.02 -9.75 -8.95
CA ALA A 114 8.73 -8.87 -7.82
C ALA A 114 7.28 -8.37 -7.88
N HIS A 115 6.51 -8.68 -6.85
CA HIS A 115 5.12 -8.26 -6.69
C HIS A 115 4.93 -7.32 -5.50
N LYS A 116 3.85 -6.55 -5.54
CA LYS A 116 3.42 -5.63 -4.47
C LYS A 116 1.94 -5.28 -4.60
N CYS A 117 1.40 -4.50 -3.66
CA CYS A 117 0.10 -3.86 -3.86
C CYS A 117 0.16 -2.95 -5.10
N ASN A 118 -0.76 -3.16 -6.05
CA ASN A 118 -0.93 -2.35 -7.25
C ASN A 118 -2.23 -1.52 -7.21
N PHE A 119 -2.74 -1.23 -6.03
CA PHE A 119 -3.97 -0.44 -5.82
C PHE A 119 -5.23 -1.09 -6.41
N CYS A 120 -5.23 -2.38 -6.68
CA CYS A 120 -6.24 -3.07 -7.51
C CYS A 120 -6.48 -2.32 -8.83
N ASN A 121 -5.41 -2.03 -9.58
CA ASN A 121 -5.43 -1.15 -10.74
C ASN A 121 -6.51 -1.55 -11.76
N HIS A 122 -6.73 -2.86 -11.97
CA HIS A 122 -7.80 -3.38 -12.83
C HIS A 122 -9.21 -2.95 -12.37
N ARG A 123 -9.46 -2.82 -11.05
CA ARG A 123 -10.76 -2.35 -10.53
C ARG A 123 -10.89 -0.83 -10.66
N VAL A 124 -9.82 -0.12 -10.29
CA VAL A 124 -9.83 1.35 -10.25
C VAL A 124 -9.98 1.95 -11.65
N THR A 125 -9.41 1.32 -12.68
CA THR A 125 -9.61 1.73 -14.07
C THR A 125 -11.06 1.58 -14.55
N GLU A 126 -11.81 0.66 -13.94
CA GLU A 126 -13.25 0.47 -14.17
C GLU A 126 -14.13 1.33 -13.26
N GLY A 127 -13.52 2.25 -12.48
CA GLY A 127 -14.24 3.11 -11.55
C GLY A 127 -14.72 2.42 -10.26
N LEU A 128 -14.18 1.24 -9.95
CA LEU A 128 -14.50 0.48 -8.74
C LEU A 128 -13.46 0.75 -7.66
N GLU A 129 -13.87 0.66 -6.39
CA GLU A 129 -12.94 0.76 -5.27
C GLU A 129 -12.04 -0.48 -5.16
N PRO A 130 -10.81 -0.34 -4.61
CA PRO A 130 -9.97 -1.47 -4.26
C PRO A 130 -10.69 -2.47 -3.34
N ALA A 131 -10.49 -3.77 -3.58
CA ALA A 131 -11.19 -4.83 -2.84
C ALA A 131 -11.04 -4.72 -1.32
N CYS A 132 -9.86 -4.29 -0.83
CA CYS A 132 -9.61 -4.10 0.60
C CYS A 132 -10.39 -2.93 1.23
N VAL A 133 -10.80 -1.95 0.46
CA VAL A 133 -11.69 -0.85 0.89
C VAL A 133 -13.10 -1.40 1.04
N VAL A 134 -13.61 -2.05 0.00
CA VAL A 134 -14.97 -2.61 -0.03
C VAL A 134 -15.23 -3.57 1.12
N VAL A 135 -14.26 -4.41 1.48
CA VAL A 135 -14.43 -5.45 2.51
C VAL A 135 -14.22 -4.94 3.94
N CYS A 136 -13.71 -3.73 4.13
CA CYS A 136 -13.36 -3.23 5.46
C CYS A 136 -14.62 -2.92 6.29
N PRO A 137 -14.95 -3.70 7.35
CA PRO A 137 -16.22 -3.55 8.07
C PRO A 137 -16.30 -2.26 8.89
N THR A 138 -15.16 -1.68 9.24
CA THR A 138 -15.07 -0.44 10.03
C THR A 138 -14.69 0.77 9.18
N GLN A 139 -14.54 0.60 7.85
CA GLN A 139 -14.07 1.66 6.94
C GLN A 139 -12.72 2.28 7.36
N ALA A 140 -11.90 1.50 8.08
CA ALA A 140 -10.56 1.91 8.48
C ALA A 140 -9.61 2.10 7.28
N ILE A 141 -9.96 1.55 6.11
CA ILE A 141 -9.23 1.72 4.86
C ILE A 141 -10.11 2.53 3.92
N ARG A 142 -9.64 3.73 3.56
CA ARG A 142 -10.33 4.61 2.62
C ARG A 142 -9.37 5.00 1.50
N VAL A 143 -9.93 5.43 0.37
CA VAL A 143 -9.16 5.96 -0.77
C VAL A 143 -9.52 7.41 -1.01
N GLY A 144 -8.59 8.15 -1.59
CA GLY A 144 -8.80 9.52 -1.99
C GLY A 144 -7.88 9.91 -3.14
N ASP A 145 -8.20 11.04 -3.75
CA ASP A 145 -7.37 11.69 -4.76
C ASP A 145 -6.70 12.90 -4.13
N LEU A 146 -5.38 12.98 -4.19
CA LEU A 146 -4.60 14.12 -3.71
C LEU A 146 -4.82 15.39 -4.57
N ASP A 147 -5.32 15.24 -5.79
CA ASP A 147 -5.63 16.35 -6.68
C ASP A 147 -7.05 16.90 -6.50
N ASP A 148 -7.92 16.18 -5.77
CA ASP A 148 -9.24 16.66 -5.37
C ASP A 148 -9.19 17.32 -3.98
N PRO A 149 -9.33 18.66 -3.88
CA PRO A 149 -9.28 19.35 -2.58
C PRO A 149 -10.41 18.96 -1.62
N ASN A 150 -11.48 18.33 -2.12
CA ASN A 150 -12.59 17.85 -1.29
C ASN A 150 -12.34 16.43 -0.77
N SER A 151 -11.32 15.72 -1.25
CA SER A 151 -11.01 14.39 -0.75
C SER A 151 -10.42 14.47 0.66
N GLU A 152 -10.81 13.53 1.52
CA GLU A 152 -10.25 13.40 2.88
C GLU A 152 -8.72 13.28 2.84
N LEU A 153 -8.19 12.51 1.90
CA LEU A 153 -6.76 12.32 1.73
C LEU A 153 -6.03 13.65 1.45
N ALA A 154 -6.55 14.47 0.55
CA ALA A 154 -5.96 15.76 0.23
C ALA A 154 -6.01 16.71 1.43
N GLN A 155 -7.12 16.73 2.16
CA GLN A 155 -7.28 17.55 3.36
C GLN A 155 -6.31 17.14 4.48
N LEU A 156 -6.19 15.84 4.78
CA LEU A 156 -5.25 15.33 5.77
C LEU A 156 -3.78 15.59 5.36
N HIS A 157 -3.49 15.49 4.08
CA HIS A 157 -2.16 15.79 3.56
C HIS A 157 -1.82 17.28 3.66
N ALA A 158 -2.78 18.16 3.40
CA ALA A 158 -2.61 19.61 3.47
C ALA A 158 -2.51 20.14 4.91
N SER A 159 -3.28 19.56 5.85
CA SER A 159 -3.24 19.96 7.26
C SER A 159 -1.96 19.49 7.98
N GLY A 160 -1.26 18.50 7.44
CA GLY A 160 -0.12 17.86 8.09
C GLY A 160 -0.48 17.00 9.32
N GLU A 161 -1.78 16.75 9.53
CA GLU A 161 -2.26 15.89 10.63
C GLU A 161 -2.08 14.40 10.32
N GLY A 162 -1.97 14.06 9.03
CA GLY A 162 -1.75 12.69 8.61
C GLY A 162 -0.31 12.22 8.86
N LEU A 163 -0.15 11.09 9.53
CA LEU A 163 1.14 10.47 9.73
C LEU A 163 1.57 9.72 8.46
N VAL A 164 2.79 9.98 8.02
CA VAL A 164 3.43 9.18 6.97
C VAL A 164 4.53 8.32 7.59
N ARG A 165 4.76 7.15 7.01
CA ARG A 165 5.82 6.25 7.47
C ARG A 165 7.16 6.66 6.89
N SER A 166 8.22 6.52 7.69
CA SER A 166 9.61 6.78 7.29
C SER A 166 9.77 8.13 6.56
N PRO A 167 9.32 9.25 7.15
CA PRO A 167 9.38 10.58 6.51
C PRO A 167 10.82 10.99 6.16
N GLU A 168 11.80 10.49 6.90
CA GLU A 168 13.24 10.69 6.68
C GLU A 168 13.73 10.15 5.33
N GLN A 169 12.99 9.23 4.70
CA GLN A 169 13.33 8.66 3.41
C GLN A 169 12.93 9.55 2.22
N ASN A 170 12.17 10.61 2.45
CA ASN A 170 11.74 11.59 1.46
C ASN A 170 11.10 11.01 0.19
N THR A 171 10.42 9.87 0.30
CA THR A 171 9.79 9.19 -0.83
C THR A 171 8.44 9.75 -1.23
N LYS A 172 7.92 10.73 -0.48
CA LYS A 172 6.58 11.32 -0.65
C LYS A 172 5.49 10.23 -0.76
N PRO A 173 5.24 9.47 0.31
CA PRO A 173 4.25 8.40 0.30
C PRO A 173 2.84 8.98 0.12
N ARG A 174 1.99 8.24 -0.62
CA ARG A 174 0.57 8.57 -0.82
C ARG A 174 -0.35 7.79 0.11
N VAL A 175 0.17 7.30 1.21
CA VAL A 175 -0.57 6.61 2.27
C VAL A 175 -0.41 7.39 3.56
N ILE A 176 -1.54 7.72 4.18
CA ILE A 176 -1.64 8.37 5.49
C ILE A 176 -2.13 7.34 6.50
N TYR A 177 -1.52 7.38 7.68
CA TYR A 177 -1.77 6.46 8.80
C TYR A 177 -2.33 7.20 10.00
#